data_4719cc13ba84800851d1d81bdd74bb68
#
_entry.id   4719cc13ba84800851d1d81bdd74bb68
#
_cell.length_a   1.000
_cell.length_b   1.000
_cell.length_c   1.000
_cell.angle_alpha   90.00
_cell.angle_beta   90.00
_cell.angle_gamma   90.00
#
_symmetry.space_group_name_H-M   'P 1'
#
loop_
_entity.id
_entity.type
_entity.pdbx_description
1 polymer ?
#
loop_
_entity_poly.entity_id
_entity_poly.type
_entity_poly.pdbx_seq_one_letter_code
_entity_poly.pdbx_strand_id
1 'polypeptide(L)'
;LSGIEDALLLNYLFAGPTGQAITPIELSIGALSKPYLSTLIKINNIEFSRADVGKTYADILGAKTWNLNLKDCGTQTLLLRTSNFASFGNVVVPSNNGSIVGVLSIFRTDLQLYIRDTSDVQFFNTPCGGGSGSGTLKSIQEIRALFTGAKTTIAEDYKIKAVVISDKDNKNINAQNMIVQDANAGIAVRFTAAHSYALGDEVEISLNGVELSEFNGLLQLNNVLASKVTKSASGKTVTAKSITL
;
A
#
# COMPACT_ATOMS: atom_id res chain seq x y z
N LEU A 1 -10.00 -33.09 19.03
CA LEU A 1 -11.36 -32.74 19.41
C LEU A 1 -12.26 -33.06 18.22
N SER A 2 -13.14 -34.02 18.34
CA SER A 2 -14.23 -34.26 17.38
C SER A 2 -15.26 -33.14 17.51
N GLY A 3 -15.79 -32.65 16.38
CA GLY A 3 -16.89 -31.68 16.41
C GLY A 3 -18.18 -32.27 16.99
N ILE A 4 -19.15 -31.40 17.28
CA ILE A 4 -20.50 -31.80 17.61
C ILE A 4 -21.16 -32.34 16.33
N GLU A 5 -21.70 -33.54 16.35
CA GLU A 5 -22.45 -34.08 15.21
C GLU A 5 -23.72 -33.27 14.97
N ASP A 6 -24.08 -33.07 13.70
CA ASP A 6 -25.20 -32.23 13.29
C ASP A 6 -26.51 -32.61 13.99
N ALA A 7 -26.75 -33.92 14.18
CA ALA A 7 -27.92 -34.44 14.87
C ALA A 7 -28.00 -34.03 16.37
N LEU A 8 -26.87 -33.68 16.96
CA LEU A 8 -26.77 -33.28 18.38
C LEU A 8 -26.68 -31.76 18.56
N LEU A 9 -26.52 -30.97 17.50
CA LEU A 9 -26.35 -29.51 17.57
C LEU A 9 -27.45 -28.84 18.40
N LEU A 10 -28.70 -29.20 18.18
CA LEU A 10 -29.85 -28.60 18.87
C LEU A 10 -29.93 -28.95 20.38
N ASN A 11 -29.18 -29.96 20.84
CA ASN A 11 -29.06 -30.30 22.26
C ASN A 11 -28.05 -29.40 22.99
N TYR A 12 -27.15 -28.73 22.23
CA TYR A 12 -26.04 -27.94 22.80
C TYR A 12 -26.05 -26.49 22.39
N LEU A 13 -26.71 -26.16 21.24
CA LEU A 13 -26.78 -24.81 20.72
C LEU A 13 -28.24 -24.30 20.74
N PHE A 14 -28.47 -23.25 21.50
CA PHE A 14 -29.76 -22.58 21.57
C PHE A 14 -29.65 -21.23 20.92
N ALA A 15 -30.47 -20.96 19.89
CA ALA A 15 -30.52 -19.67 19.23
C ALA A 15 -31.08 -18.62 20.17
N GLY A 16 -30.29 -17.57 20.41
CA GLY A 16 -30.74 -16.36 21.09
C GLY A 16 -31.40 -15.38 20.11
N PRO A 17 -31.72 -14.16 20.57
CA PRO A 17 -32.21 -13.11 19.67
C PRO A 17 -31.26 -12.87 18.50
N THR A 18 -31.79 -12.78 17.29
CA THR A 18 -31.02 -12.46 16.09
C THR A 18 -30.77 -10.95 15.95
N GLY A 19 -29.78 -10.55 15.10
CA GLY A 19 -29.53 -9.14 14.78
C GLY A 19 -28.85 -8.34 15.88
N GLN A 20 -28.25 -9.00 16.89
CA GLN A 20 -27.48 -8.30 17.91
C GLN A 20 -26.20 -7.70 17.30
N ALA A 21 -26.02 -6.39 17.52
CA ALA A 21 -24.79 -5.70 17.08
C ALA A 21 -23.61 -6.12 17.98
N ILE A 22 -22.53 -6.58 17.36
CA ILE A 22 -21.27 -6.86 18.04
C ILE A 22 -20.30 -5.73 17.71
N THR A 23 -19.86 -5.00 18.74
CA THR A 23 -18.84 -3.95 18.58
C THR A 23 -17.45 -4.59 18.66
N PRO A 24 -16.61 -4.50 17.62
CA PRO A 24 -15.25 -5.01 17.68
C PRO A 24 -14.43 -4.25 18.72
N ILE A 25 -13.50 -4.93 19.39
CA ILE A 25 -12.53 -4.30 20.27
C ILE A 25 -11.45 -3.63 19.41
N GLU A 26 -11.25 -2.33 19.55
CA GLU A 26 -10.19 -1.63 18.82
C GLU A 26 -8.83 -1.84 19.48
N LEU A 27 -7.87 -2.36 18.72
CA LEU A 27 -6.52 -2.67 19.16
C LEU A 27 -5.48 -2.27 18.10
N SER A 28 -4.26 -1.96 18.52
CA SER A 28 -3.09 -1.93 17.64
C SER A 28 -2.49 -3.32 17.50
N ILE A 29 -1.69 -3.57 16.45
CA ILE A 29 -0.99 -4.87 16.29
C ILE A 29 -0.14 -5.17 17.51
N GLY A 30 0.59 -4.19 18.06
CA GLY A 30 1.44 -4.36 19.23
C GLY A 30 0.70 -4.66 20.55
N ALA A 31 -0.61 -4.40 20.59
CA ALA A 31 -1.45 -4.69 21.76
C ALA A 31 -2.09 -6.09 21.69
N LEU A 32 -1.98 -6.80 20.56
CA LEU A 32 -2.56 -8.12 20.39
C LEU A 32 -1.91 -9.13 21.34
N SER A 33 -2.73 -9.91 22.01
CA SER A 33 -2.27 -10.88 22.99
C SER A 33 -3.29 -12.01 23.20
N LYS A 34 -2.88 -13.07 23.88
CA LYS A 34 -3.72 -14.26 24.12
C LYS A 34 -5.10 -13.97 24.73
N PRO A 35 -5.28 -13.01 25.67
CA PRO A 35 -6.61 -12.68 26.19
C PRO A 35 -7.65 -12.27 25.15
N TYR A 36 -7.21 -11.80 23.97
CA TYR A 36 -8.11 -11.40 22.88
C TYR A 36 -8.36 -12.50 21.84
N LEU A 37 -7.84 -13.72 22.06
CA LEU A 37 -8.12 -14.84 21.15
C LEU A 37 -9.60 -15.16 21.11
N SER A 38 -10.09 -15.50 19.91
CA SER A 38 -11.51 -15.79 19.63
C SER A 38 -12.46 -14.59 19.84
N THR A 39 -11.93 -13.36 19.89
CA THR A 39 -12.75 -12.14 19.91
C THR A 39 -12.73 -11.43 18.58
N LEU A 40 -13.80 -10.69 18.30
CA LEU A 40 -13.88 -9.79 17.14
C LEU A 40 -13.11 -8.52 17.49
N ILE A 41 -12.07 -8.21 16.70
CA ILE A 41 -11.22 -7.03 16.89
C ILE A 41 -11.27 -6.15 15.66
N LYS A 42 -10.92 -4.88 15.83
CA LYS A 42 -10.70 -3.92 14.75
C LYS A 42 -9.31 -3.30 14.88
N ILE A 43 -8.60 -3.25 13.78
CA ILE A 43 -7.29 -2.60 13.69
C ILE A 43 -7.38 -1.47 12.67
N ASN A 44 -6.96 -0.27 13.06
CA ASN A 44 -6.91 0.90 12.20
C ASN A 44 -5.48 1.13 11.66
N ASN A 45 -5.36 1.92 10.60
CA ASN A 45 -4.08 2.28 9.97
C ASN A 45 -3.24 1.06 9.57
N ILE A 46 -3.88 0.11 8.92
CA ILE A 46 -3.29 -1.15 8.48
C ILE A 46 -3.42 -1.32 6.97
N GLU A 47 -2.48 -2.00 6.37
CA GLU A 47 -2.47 -2.30 4.93
C GLU A 47 -1.86 -3.69 4.68
N PHE A 48 -2.06 -4.24 3.48
CA PHE A 48 -1.31 -5.43 3.07
C PHE A 48 0.16 -5.08 2.81
N SER A 49 1.07 -6.01 3.13
CA SER A 49 2.48 -5.85 2.76
C SER A 49 2.60 -5.70 1.24
N ARG A 50 3.60 -4.94 0.77
CA ARG A 50 3.83 -4.77 -0.68
C ARG A 50 4.07 -6.07 -1.42
N ALA A 51 4.66 -7.05 -0.76
CA ALA A 51 4.90 -8.38 -1.34
C ALA A 51 3.59 -9.16 -1.59
N ASP A 52 2.50 -8.74 -0.95
CA ASP A 52 1.20 -9.41 -1.04
C ASP A 52 0.18 -8.61 -1.86
N VAL A 53 0.41 -7.33 -2.11
CA VAL A 53 -0.43 -6.50 -2.99
C VAL A 53 -0.48 -7.10 -4.40
N GLY A 54 -1.69 -7.22 -4.95
CA GLY A 54 -1.95 -7.85 -6.24
C GLY A 54 -2.19 -9.37 -6.19
N LYS A 55 -1.97 -10.00 -5.03
CA LYS A 55 -2.41 -11.38 -4.80
C LYS A 55 -3.90 -11.44 -4.51
N THR A 56 -4.47 -12.61 -4.59
CA THR A 56 -5.83 -12.91 -4.10
C THR A 56 -5.79 -13.26 -2.61
N TYR A 57 -6.94 -13.23 -1.93
CA TYR A 57 -7.01 -13.62 -0.51
C TYR A 57 -6.60 -15.08 -0.27
N ALA A 58 -6.84 -15.97 -1.23
CA ALA A 58 -6.38 -17.37 -1.21
C ALA A 58 -6.14 -17.85 -2.65
N ASP A 59 -5.44 -18.96 -2.81
CA ASP A 59 -5.27 -19.64 -4.10
C ASP A 59 -6.35 -20.71 -4.27
N ILE A 60 -7.53 -20.30 -4.78
CA ILE A 60 -8.65 -21.20 -4.99
C ILE A 60 -8.32 -22.28 -6.04
N LEU A 61 -7.67 -21.87 -7.13
CA LEU A 61 -7.32 -22.79 -8.23
C LEU A 61 -6.26 -23.82 -7.81
N GLY A 62 -5.28 -23.40 -7.05
CA GLY A 62 -4.25 -24.28 -6.49
C GLY A 62 -4.67 -24.96 -5.19
N ALA A 63 -5.91 -24.78 -4.73
CA ALA A 63 -6.46 -25.32 -3.47
C ALA A 63 -5.58 -25.02 -2.25
N LYS A 64 -5.00 -23.81 -2.18
CA LYS A 64 -4.09 -23.38 -1.11
C LYS A 64 -4.69 -22.27 -0.25
N THR A 65 -4.77 -22.53 1.04
CA THR A 65 -4.96 -21.51 2.06
C THR A 65 -3.72 -20.61 2.10
N TRP A 66 -3.93 -19.29 2.11
CA TRP A 66 -2.84 -18.33 2.20
C TRP A 66 -2.77 -17.63 3.54
N ASN A 67 -1.54 -17.30 3.93
CA ASN A 67 -1.23 -16.35 4.98
C ASN A 67 -0.63 -15.12 4.30
N LEU A 68 -1.38 -14.03 4.30
CA LEU A 68 -0.92 -12.74 3.78
C LEU A 68 -0.46 -11.86 4.95
N ASN A 69 0.52 -11.02 4.73
CA ASN A 69 1.04 -10.14 5.74
C ASN A 69 0.30 -8.81 5.73
N LEU A 70 -0.33 -8.48 6.84
CA LEU A 70 -0.77 -7.14 7.17
C LEU A 70 0.35 -6.42 7.91
N LYS A 71 0.46 -5.11 7.74
CA LYS A 71 1.39 -4.25 8.48
C LYS A 71 0.70 -2.95 8.89
N ASP A 72 1.10 -2.40 10.02
CA ASP A 72 0.76 -1.03 10.37
C ASP A 72 1.64 -0.02 9.60
N CYS A 73 1.44 1.27 9.80
CA CYS A 73 2.30 2.29 9.22
C CYS A 73 3.69 2.39 9.89
N GLY A 74 3.96 1.54 10.89
CA GLY A 74 5.25 1.36 11.55
C GLY A 74 5.94 0.07 11.11
N THR A 75 6.34 -0.73 12.07
CA THR A 75 7.11 -1.97 11.87
C THR A 75 6.37 -3.25 12.29
N GLN A 76 5.15 -3.13 12.83
CA GLN A 76 4.39 -4.27 13.33
C GLN A 76 3.69 -5.01 12.18
N THR A 77 3.68 -6.32 12.27
CA THR A 77 3.03 -7.19 11.27
C THR A 77 2.05 -8.16 11.93
N LEU A 78 1.03 -8.57 11.17
CA LEU A 78 0.04 -9.56 11.57
C LEU A 78 -0.29 -10.44 10.36
N LEU A 79 -0.49 -11.73 10.55
CA LEU A 79 -0.93 -12.62 9.49
C LEU A 79 -2.44 -12.53 9.30
N LEU A 80 -2.89 -12.34 8.07
CA LEU A 80 -4.26 -12.59 7.63
C LEU A 80 -4.31 -13.98 7.01
N ARG A 81 -5.07 -14.89 7.62
CA ARG A 81 -5.25 -16.24 7.09
C ARG A 81 -6.59 -16.36 6.40
N THR A 82 -6.58 -16.79 5.13
CA THR A 82 -7.80 -17.05 4.36
C THR A 82 -7.78 -18.47 3.81
N SER A 83 -8.83 -19.21 4.10
CA SER A 83 -9.03 -20.57 3.59
C SER A 83 -9.26 -20.54 2.08
N ASN A 84 -8.77 -21.56 1.37
CA ASN A 84 -9.09 -21.80 -0.04
C ASN A 84 -10.55 -22.18 -0.29
N PHE A 85 -11.34 -22.41 0.75
CA PHE A 85 -12.80 -22.61 0.65
C PHE A 85 -13.60 -21.31 0.84
N ALA A 86 -12.93 -20.18 1.15
CA ALA A 86 -13.61 -18.90 1.29
C ALA A 86 -14.20 -18.45 -0.04
N SER A 87 -15.48 -18.08 -0.07
CA SER A 87 -16.19 -17.62 -1.27
C SER A 87 -15.53 -16.40 -1.94
N PHE A 88 -14.80 -15.59 -1.16
CA PHE A 88 -14.05 -14.42 -1.60
C PHE A 88 -12.55 -14.69 -1.85
N GLY A 89 -12.11 -15.94 -1.79
CA GLY A 89 -10.68 -16.30 -1.83
C GLY A 89 -9.97 -15.82 -3.10
N ASN A 90 -10.63 -15.73 -4.24
CA ASN A 90 -10.09 -15.23 -5.51
C ASN A 90 -10.24 -13.72 -5.74
N VAL A 91 -10.76 -12.97 -4.76
CA VAL A 91 -10.76 -11.51 -4.81
C VAL A 91 -9.34 -10.99 -4.56
N VAL A 92 -8.91 -10.01 -5.35
CA VAL A 92 -7.60 -9.37 -5.19
C VAL A 92 -7.61 -8.48 -3.94
N VAL A 93 -6.55 -8.56 -3.12
CA VAL A 93 -6.42 -7.73 -1.94
C VAL A 93 -6.21 -6.26 -2.32
N PRO A 94 -6.80 -5.30 -1.55
CA PRO A 94 -6.61 -3.88 -1.82
C PRO A 94 -5.16 -3.42 -1.56
N SER A 95 -4.73 -2.42 -2.30
CA SER A 95 -3.40 -1.81 -2.18
C SER A 95 -3.36 -0.60 -1.24
N ASN A 96 -4.51 -0.19 -0.72
CA ASN A 96 -4.68 1.00 0.11
C ASN A 96 -4.50 0.66 1.60
N ASN A 97 -4.50 1.72 2.44
CA ASN A 97 -4.52 1.63 3.89
C ASN A 97 -5.96 1.84 4.43
N GLY A 98 -6.22 1.38 5.65
CA GLY A 98 -7.51 1.63 6.28
C GLY A 98 -7.71 0.90 7.59
N SER A 99 -8.89 0.34 7.79
CA SER A 99 -9.21 -0.48 8.95
C SER A 99 -9.63 -1.88 8.53
N ILE A 100 -9.34 -2.85 9.39
CA ILE A 100 -9.76 -4.25 9.22
C ILE A 100 -10.46 -4.74 10.47
N VAL A 101 -11.53 -5.49 10.28
CA VAL A 101 -12.24 -6.21 11.35
C VAL A 101 -11.99 -7.70 11.13
N GLY A 102 -11.86 -8.45 12.22
CA GLY A 102 -11.71 -9.90 12.11
C GLY A 102 -11.63 -10.59 13.46
N VAL A 103 -11.67 -11.90 13.44
CA VAL A 103 -11.53 -12.72 14.65
C VAL A 103 -10.05 -13.02 14.88
N LEU A 104 -9.53 -12.64 16.05
CA LEU A 104 -8.15 -12.94 16.42
C LEU A 104 -8.00 -14.42 16.75
N SER A 105 -7.00 -15.05 16.17
CA SER A 105 -6.66 -16.45 16.37
C SER A 105 -5.16 -16.63 16.55
N ILE A 106 -4.75 -17.85 16.80
CA ILE A 106 -3.34 -18.24 16.93
C ILE A 106 -3.11 -19.61 16.28
N PHE A 107 -1.99 -19.73 15.58
CA PHE A 107 -1.51 -21.02 15.12
C PHE A 107 -0.07 -21.22 15.61
N ARG A 108 0.15 -22.19 16.47
CA ARG A 108 1.39 -22.38 17.25
C ARG A 108 1.70 -21.13 18.07
N THR A 109 2.66 -20.30 17.63
CA THR A 109 3.07 -19.04 18.27
C THR A 109 2.56 -17.81 17.55
N ASP A 110 2.09 -17.96 16.29
CA ASP A 110 1.81 -16.85 15.40
C ASP A 110 0.34 -16.40 15.55
N LEU A 111 0.14 -15.16 15.94
CA LEU A 111 -1.17 -14.54 15.92
C LEU A 111 -1.64 -14.36 14.47
N GLN A 112 -2.90 -14.69 14.23
CA GLN A 112 -3.54 -14.63 12.93
C GLN A 112 -4.89 -13.95 13.02
N LEU A 113 -5.28 -13.23 11.98
CA LEU A 113 -6.60 -12.65 11.82
C LEU A 113 -7.40 -13.45 10.79
N TYR A 114 -8.67 -13.70 11.08
CA TYR A 114 -9.65 -14.24 10.14
C TYR A 114 -10.71 -13.20 9.87
N ILE A 115 -10.90 -12.81 8.62
CA ILE A 115 -12.04 -11.98 8.19
C ILE A 115 -13.23 -12.88 7.84
N ARG A 116 -14.43 -12.33 7.95
CA ARG A 116 -15.68 -13.05 7.63
C ARG A 116 -15.98 -12.97 6.15
N ASP A 117 -15.73 -11.78 5.57
CA ASP A 117 -15.82 -11.49 4.15
C ASP A 117 -14.99 -10.22 3.83
N THR A 118 -15.02 -9.76 2.58
CA THR A 118 -14.26 -8.59 2.14
C THR A 118 -14.78 -7.26 2.68
N SER A 119 -16.00 -7.19 3.22
CA SER A 119 -16.53 -5.98 3.86
C SER A 119 -15.84 -5.66 5.19
N ASP A 120 -15.19 -6.66 5.79
CA ASP A 120 -14.34 -6.48 6.96
C ASP A 120 -13.06 -5.67 6.66
N VAL A 121 -12.71 -5.47 5.38
CA VAL A 121 -11.51 -4.76 4.94
C VAL A 121 -11.91 -3.41 4.33
N GLN A 122 -11.71 -2.34 5.09
CA GLN A 122 -12.11 -0.98 4.73
C GLN A 122 -10.85 -0.14 4.43
N PHE A 123 -10.13 -0.50 3.35
CA PHE A 123 -8.87 0.13 2.95
C PHE A 123 -9.13 1.18 1.86
N PHE A 124 -9.53 2.38 2.27
CA PHE A 124 -9.85 3.49 1.36
C PHE A 124 -8.89 4.67 1.48
N ASN A 125 -7.96 4.61 2.47
CA ASN A 125 -6.98 5.66 2.69
C ASN A 125 -5.74 5.45 1.82
N THR A 126 -4.94 6.49 1.67
CA THR A 126 -3.62 6.39 1.03
C THR A 126 -2.75 5.38 1.77
N PRO A 127 -2.01 4.50 1.07
CA PRO A 127 -1.09 3.55 1.69
C PRO A 127 -0.06 4.22 2.60
N CYS A 128 0.38 3.52 3.63
CA CYS A 128 1.47 3.97 4.50
C CYS A 128 2.74 4.18 3.67
N GLY A 129 3.37 5.34 3.82
CA GLY A 129 4.52 5.72 2.99
C GLY A 129 4.16 6.12 1.55
N GLY A 130 2.86 6.21 1.22
CA GLY A 130 2.35 6.67 -0.08
C GLY A 130 1.56 7.98 -0.01
N GLY A 131 1.46 8.59 1.17
CA GLY A 131 0.82 9.88 1.37
C GLY A 131 1.86 10.99 1.56
N SER A 132 1.59 12.16 1.05
CA SER A 132 2.34 13.38 1.29
C SER A 132 2.40 13.68 2.81
N GLY A 133 3.38 13.16 3.55
CA GLY A 133 3.45 13.55 4.96
C GLY A 133 4.59 13.02 5.79
N SER A 134 5.03 11.78 5.68
CA SER A 134 5.99 11.23 6.63
C SER A 134 7.44 11.17 6.12
N GLY A 135 7.68 11.06 4.82
CA GLY A 135 9.04 10.93 4.28
C GLY A 135 9.90 12.18 4.48
N THR A 136 11.19 11.98 4.75
CA THR A 136 12.16 13.08 4.78
C THR A 136 12.23 13.75 3.40
N LEU A 137 11.95 15.05 3.36
CA LEU A 137 12.03 15.83 2.13
C LEU A 137 13.50 15.91 1.68
N LYS A 138 13.76 15.48 0.44
CA LYS A 138 15.06 15.53 -0.23
C LYS A 138 14.96 16.37 -1.49
N SER A 139 16.04 17.04 -1.85
CA SER A 139 16.16 17.63 -3.16
C SER A 139 16.36 16.57 -4.24
N ILE A 140 15.97 16.86 -5.47
CA ILE A 140 16.23 15.96 -6.60
C ILE A 140 17.74 15.69 -6.75
N GLN A 141 18.58 16.69 -6.47
CA GLN A 141 20.04 16.52 -6.50
C GLN A 141 20.51 15.45 -5.50
N GLU A 142 20.01 15.45 -4.26
CA GLU A 142 20.33 14.42 -3.26
C GLU A 142 19.86 13.03 -3.71
N ILE A 143 18.68 12.93 -4.30
CA ILE A 143 18.18 11.66 -4.82
C ILE A 143 19.03 11.17 -6.00
N ARG A 144 19.41 12.04 -6.91
CA ARG A 144 20.32 11.69 -8.02
C ARG A 144 21.67 11.17 -7.51
N ALA A 145 22.16 11.69 -6.41
CA ALA A 145 23.43 11.26 -5.79
C ALA A 145 23.39 9.84 -5.20
N LEU A 146 22.19 9.25 -5.01
CA LEU A 146 22.06 7.84 -4.60
C LEU A 146 22.40 6.87 -5.72
N PHE A 147 22.44 7.34 -6.97
CA PHE A 147 22.78 6.49 -8.12
C PHE A 147 24.30 6.36 -8.25
N THR A 148 24.80 5.14 -8.13
CA THR A 148 26.24 4.81 -8.18
C THR A 148 26.63 4.07 -9.46
N GLY A 149 25.84 4.24 -10.53
CA GLY A 149 26.08 3.57 -11.82
C GLY A 149 25.35 2.25 -12.02
N ALA A 150 24.63 1.78 -11.01
CA ALA A 150 23.80 0.58 -11.10
C ALA A 150 22.38 0.86 -10.61
N LYS A 151 21.43 0.13 -11.19
CA LYS A 151 20.04 0.12 -10.74
C LYS A 151 19.96 -0.13 -9.24
N THR A 152 19.25 0.74 -8.52
CA THR A 152 19.02 0.61 -7.08
C THR A 152 17.56 0.86 -6.73
N THR A 153 17.12 0.36 -5.59
CA THR A 153 15.81 0.65 -5.02
C THR A 153 16.00 1.53 -3.80
N ILE A 154 15.31 2.67 -3.74
CA ILE A 154 15.36 3.58 -2.60
C ILE A 154 14.63 2.91 -1.43
N ALA A 155 15.38 2.51 -0.40
CA ALA A 155 14.84 1.82 0.77
C ALA A 155 14.33 2.79 1.83
N GLU A 156 14.91 3.97 1.90
CA GLU A 156 14.61 4.99 2.89
C GLU A 156 13.28 5.68 2.60
N ASP A 157 12.63 6.16 3.65
CA ASP A 157 11.38 6.94 3.52
C ASP A 157 11.72 8.39 3.13
N TYR A 158 12.11 8.57 1.87
CA TYR A 158 12.36 9.88 1.26
C TYR A 158 11.16 10.32 0.42
N LYS A 159 11.01 11.63 0.30
CA LYS A 159 10.11 12.26 -0.67
C LYS A 159 10.80 13.42 -1.36
N ILE A 160 10.35 13.73 -2.56
CA ILE A 160 10.71 14.97 -3.26
C ILE A 160 9.47 15.81 -3.48
N LYS A 161 9.66 17.13 -3.55
CA LYS A 161 8.63 18.09 -3.96
C LYS A 161 9.16 18.87 -5.15
N ALA A 162 8.42 18.86 -6.26
CA ALA A 162 8.90 19.40 -7.52
C ALA A 162 7.75 19.86 -8.42
N VAL A 163 8.06 20.65 -9.43
CA VAL A 163 7.12 21.12 -10.45
C VAL A 163 7.26 20.28 -11.71
N VAL A 164 6.14 19.89 -12.28
CA VAL A 164 6.08 19.20 -13.57
C VAL A 164 6.46 20.17 -14.67
N ILE A 165 7.51 19.83 -15.43
CA ILE A 165 8.05 20.66 -16.51
C ILE A 165 7.86 20.07 -17.91
N SER A 166 7.24 18.90 -18.00
CA SER A 166 6.88 18.23 -19.26
C SER A 166 5.40 18.35 -19.55
N ASP A 167 5.05 18.32 -20.83
CA ASP A 167 3.66 18.39 -21.28
C ASP A 167 3.31 17.17 -22.13
N LYS A 168 2.60 16.22 -21.52
CA LYS A 168 2.11 15.00 -22.18
C LYS A 168 0.92 15.27 -23.12
N ASP A 169 0.17 16.34 -22.89
CA ASP A 169 -1.07 16.63 -23.61
C ASP A 169 -0.75 17.09 -25.06
N ASN A 170 0.42 17.72 -25.26
CA ASN A 170 0.98 18.00 -26.58
C ASN A 170 1.62 16.79 -27.28
N LYS A 171 1.55 15.59 -26.65
CA LYS A 171 2.02 14.30 -27.22
C LYS A 171 3.52 14.25 -27.57
N ASN A 172 4.33 15.18 -27.06
CA ASN A 172 5.78 15.19 -27.24
C ASN A 172 6.53 14.33 -26.22
N ILE A 173 5.81 13.78 -25.26
CA ILE A 173 6.30 12.80 -24.27
C ILE A 173 5.23 11.73 -24.05
N ASN A 174 5.66 10.50 -23.82
CA ASN A 174 4.73 9.40 -23.53
C ASN A 174 3.95 9.69 -22.24
N ALA A 175 2.66 9.38 -22.21
CA ALA A 175 1.77 9.64 -21.06
C ALA A 175 2.16 8.91 -19.76
N GLN A 176 3.06 7.94 -19.81
CA GLN A 176 3.65 7.31 -18.62
C GLN A 176 4.90 8.05 -18.12
N ASN A 177 5.42 9.03 -18.87
CA ASN A 177 6.63 9.77 -18.49
C ASN A 177 6.26 11.18 -18.05
N MET A 178 6.91 11.63 -16.98
CA MET A 178 6.81 12.98 -16.44
C MET A 178 8.23 13.47 -16.11
N ILE A 179 8.55 14.68 -16.47
CA ILE A 179 9.79 15.32 -16.01
C ILE A 179 9.41 16.31 -14.92
N VAL A 180 10.09 16.23 -13.80
CA VAL A 180 9.91 17.16 -12.67
C VAL A 180 11.21 17.86 -12.35
N GLN A 181 11.08 19.09 -11.84
CA GLN A 181 12.22 19.94 -11.47
C GLN A 181 11.95 20.61 -10.13
N ASP A 182 12.97 20.65 -9.26
CA ASP A 182 13.04 21.50 -8.09
C ASP A 182 14.05 22.68 -8.32
N ALA A 183 14.37 23.41 -7.27
CA ALA A 183 15.35 24.50 -7.36
C ALA A 183 16.75 24.01 -7.78
N ASN A 184 17.11 22.76 -7.51
CA ASN A 184 18.46 22.23 -7.64
C ASN A 184 18.66 21.41 -8.91
N ALA A 185 17.70 20.54 -9.26
CA ALA A 185 17.84 19.59 -10.35
C ALA A 185 16.49 19.18 -10.95
N GLY A 186 16.54 18.39 -12.03
CA GLY A 186 15.41 17.71 -12.62
C GLY A 186 15.63 16.19 -12.67
N ILE A 187 14.53 15.44 -12.72
CA ILE A 187 14.55 13.98 -12.88
C ILE A 187 13.34 13.51 -13.69
N ALA A 188 13.56 12.46 -14.48
CA ALA A 188 12.47 11.77 -15.17
C ALA A 188 11.75 10.82 -14.20
N VAL A 189 10.43 10.74 -14.33
CA VAL A 189 9.56 9.86 -13.55
C VAL A 189 8.79 8.99 -14.53
N ARG A 190 8.99 7.68 -14.46
CA ARG A 190 8.29 6.69 -15.27
C ARG A 190 7.26 5.97 -14.43
N PHE A 191 5.99 6.19 -14.76
CA PHE A 191 4.85 5.55 -14.12
C PHE A 191 4.59 4.15 -14.67
N THR A 192 3.93 3.31 -13.88
CA THR A 192 3.45 2.00 -14.31
C THR A 192 2.26 2.08 -15.27
N ALA A 193 1.54 3.21 -15.28
CA ALA A 193 0.41 3.51 -16.16
C ALA A 193 0.42 5.00 -16.56
N ALA A 194 -0.44 5.42 -17.48
CA ALA A 194 -0.59 6.83 -17.83
C ALA A 194 -1.00 7.67 -16.61
N HIS A 195 -0.38 8.85 -16.49
CA HIS A 195 -0.64 9.78 -15.40
C HIS A 195 -1.55 10.95 -15.84
N SER A 196 -2.14 11.66 -14.85
CA SER A 196 -3.04 12.81 -15.08
C SER A 196 -2.41 14.18 -14.79
N TYR A 197 -1.14 14.24 -14.38
CA TYR A 197 -0.47 15.49 -14.03
C TYR A 197 -0.19 16.33 -15.29
N ALA A 198 -0.31 17.65 -15.15
CA ALA A 198 -0.12 18.64 -16.23
C ALA A 198 1.12 19.50 -15.97
N LEU A 199 1.60 20.16 -17.03
CA LEU A 199 2.65 21.18 -16.95
C LEU A 199 2.29 22.24 -15.89
N GLY A 200 3.21 22.57 -14.98
CA GLY A 200 3.01 23.50 -13.88
C GLY A 200 2.29 22.93 -12.65
N ASP A 201 1.96 21.63 -12.63
CA ASP A 201 1.53 21.01 -11.40
C ASP A 201 2.72 20.85 -10.43
N GLU A 202 2.52 21.21 -9.17
CA GLU A 202 3.46 20.93 -8.09
C GLU A 202 3.08 19.58 -7.48
N VAL A 203 4.02 18.67 -7.40
CA VAL A 203 3.80 17.30 -6.93
C VAL A 203 4.77 16.94 -5.82
N GLU A 204 4.28 16.16 -4.85
CA GLU A 204 5.12 15.43 -3.90
C GLU A 204 5.16 13.96 -4.32
N ILE A 205 6.36 13.37 -4.35
CA ILE A 205 6.59 11.98 -4.77
C ILE A 205 7.27 11.23 -3.63
N SER A 206 6.60 10.21 -3.09
CA SER A 206 7.19 9.28 -2.11
C SER A 206 8.09 8.28 -2.81
N LEU A 207 9.32 8.13 -2.32
CA LEU A 207 10.38 7.40 -3.00
C LEU A 207 10.68 6.01 -2.41
N ASN A 208 10.24 5.71 -1.21
CA ASN A 208 10.47 4.39 -0.62
C ASN A 208 9.98 3.27 -1.56
N GLY A 209 10.85 2.32 -1.89
CA GLY A 209 10.60 1.23 -2.83
C GLY A 209 10.53 1.64 -4.30
N VAL A 210 10.87 2.89 -4.66
CA VAL A 210 10.98 3.33 -6.04
C VAL A 210 12.36 2.95 -6.60
N GLU A 211 12.37 2.45 -7.82
CA GLU A 211 13.59 2.12 -8.53
C GLU A 211 14.24 3.40 -9.11
N LEU A 212 15.54 3.56 -8.86
CA LEU A 212 16.38 4.59 -9.47
C LEU A 212 17.34 3.92 -10.45
N SER A 213 17.21 4.20 -11.73
CA SER A 213 18.04 3.60 -12.79
C SER A 213 18.14 4.49 -14.02
N GLU A 214 19.09 4.22 -14.88
CA GLU A 214 19.22 4.89 -16.17
C GLU A 214 18.53 4.15 -17.29
N PHE A 215 17.93 4.90 -18.20
CA PHE A 215 17.47 4.43 -19.50
C PHE A 215 18.11 5.29 -20.60
N ASN A 216 18.97 4.68 -21.41
CA ASN A 216 19.75 5.37 -22.45
C ASN A 216 20.53 6.59 -21.92
N GLY A 217 21.13 6.48 -20.73
CA GLY A 217 21.88 7.56 -20.09
C GLY A 217 21.02 8.60 -19.36
N LEU A 218 19.68 8.49 -19.40
CA LEU A 218 18.79 9.35 -18.65
C LEU A 218 18.44 8.71 -17.30
N LEU A 219 18.89 9.32 -16.21
CA LEU A 219 18.54 8.89 -14.86
C LEU A 219 17.07 9.16 -14.57
N GLN A 220 16.35 8.15 -14.07
CA GLN A 220 14.92 8.23 -13.84
C GLN A 220 14.47 7.43 -12.61
N LEU A 221 13.35 7.84 -12.04
CA LEU A 221 12.55 7.09 -11.08
C LEU A 221 11.64 6.16 -11.87
N ASN A 222 11.84 4.85 -11.72
CA ASN A 222 11.10 3.84 -12.49
C ASN A 222 10.01 3.16 -11.68
N ASN A 223 9.02 2.62 -12.38
CA ASN A 223 7.92 1.84 -11.82
C ASN A 223 7.14 2.61 -10.74
N VAL A 224 7.00 3.93 -10.92
CA VAL A 224 6.28 4.78 -9.96
C VAL A 224 4.78 4.53 -10.07
N LEU A 225 4.17 4.14 -8.96
CA LEU A 225 2.72 4.00 -8.87
C LEU A 225 2.08 5.39 -8.72
N ALA A 226 0.92 5.61 -9.32
CA ALA A 226 0.17 6.86 -9.16
C ALA A 226 -0.12 7.19 -7.69
N SER A 227 -0.33 6.18 -6.85
CA SER A 227 -0.56 6.34 -5.40
C SER A 227 0.64 6.92 -4.62
N LYS A 228 1.83 6.96 -5.22
CA LYS A 228 3.02 7.58 -4.62
C LYS A 228 3.16 9.06 -4.90
N VAL A 229 2.31 9.61 -5.75
CA VAL A 229 2.40 11.00 -6.20
C VAL A 229 1.15 11.75 -5.80
N THR A 230 1.31 12.85 -5.09
CA THR A 230 0.23 13.74 -4.69
C THR A 230 0.45 15.11 -5.30
N LYS A 231 -0.59 15.65 -5.96
CA LYS A 231 -0.57 17.02 -6.45
C LYS A 231 -0.86 17.98 -5.29
N SER A 232 0.09 18.89 -4.99
CA SER A 232 -0.02 19.89 -3.92
C SER A 232 -0.53 21.22 -4.42
N ALA A 233 -0.26 21.58 -5.69
CA ALA A 233 -0.73 22.80 -6.32
C ALA A 233 -0.75 22.68 -7.85
N SER A 234 -1.34 23.65 -8.53
CA SER A 234 -1.34 23.79 -10.00
C SER A 234 -0.94 25.19 -10.42
N GLY A 235 -0.59 25.37 -11.69
CA GLY A 235 -0.31 26.67 -12.27
C GLY A 235 1.00 27.29 -11.80
N LYS A 236 1.95 26.49 -11.32
CA LYS A 236 3.30 26.97 -10.98
C LYS A 236 4.05 27.41 -12.24
N THR A 237 4.72 28.54 -12.14
CA THR A 237 5.58 29.04 -13.21
C THR A 237 6.80 28.12 -13.33
N VAL A 238 7.05 27.66 -14.54
CA VAL A 238 8.26 26.90 -14.88
C VAL A 238 9.31 27.89 -15.38
N THR A 239 10.38 28.07 -14.62
CA THR A 239 11.48 28.96 -15.00
C THR A 239 12.63 28.14 -15.58
N ALA A 240 12.99 28.42 -16.82
CA ALA A 240 14.17 27.80 -17.45
C ALA A 240 15.46 28.27 -16.76
N LYS A 241 16.38 27.34 -16.50
CA LYS A 241 17.74 27.71 -16.06
C LYS A 241 18.55 28.23 -17.24
N SER A 242 19.10 29.44 -17.10
CA SER A 242 20.11 29.94 -18.04
C SER A 242 21.42 29.22 -17.77
N ILE A 243 22.03 28.71 -18.83
CA ILE A 243 23.37 28.12 -18.83
C ILE A 243 24.22 28.87 -19.84
N THR A 244 25.47 29.13 -19.51
CA THR A 244 26.48 29.55 -20.46
C THR A 244 27.16 28.33 -21.02
N LEU A 245 27.33 28.29 -22.34
CA LEU A 245 28.12 27.27 -23.07
C LEU A 245 29.59 27.53 -22.88
#